data_f950e5401ad545d65c68704ff65eb342
#
_entry.id   f950e5401ad545d65c68704ff65eb342
#
_cell.length_a   1.000
_cell.length_b   1.000
_cell.length_c   1.000
_cell.angle_alpha   90.00
_cell.angle_beta   90.00
_cell.angle_gamma   90.00
#
_symmetry.space_group_name_H-M   'P 1'
#
loop_
_entity.id
_entity.type
_entity.pdbx_description
1 polymer ?
#
loop_
_entity_poly.entity_id
_entity_poly.type
_entity_poly.pdbx_seq_one_letter_code
_entity_poly.pdbx_strand_id
1 'polypeptide(L)'
;MSLWVHVLIVASISLASFCAIMLTLRTVSPHPAHLGGLGGLHACSNMPNAVSSADPRPSFHIAPFECPISEESASNLLVILMAGQPRTMLVHRDGPYLHFECRSLIFRFIDDVEFLIDAPHGLIEIRSASRAGHSDIGVNRARMERLRQQWNDLLKIKGPA
;
A
#
# COMPACT_ATOMS: atom_id res chain seq x y z
N MET A 1 -18.64 -26.87 -38.46
CA MET A 1 -17.73 -25.89 -37.86
C MET A 1 -16.59 -26.69 -37.24
N SER A 2 -15.34 -26.38 -37.50
CA SER A 2 -14.20 -27.21 -37.01
C SER A 2 -14.05 -27.07 -35.48
N LEU A 3 -13.54 -28.09 -34.83
CA LEU A 3 -13.25 -28.10 -33.38
C LEU A 3 -12.45 -26.86 -32.95
N TRP A 4 -11.50 -26.44 -33.76
CA TRP A 4 -10.69 -25.24 -33.52
C TRP A 4 -11.49 -23.94 -33.43
N VAL A 5 -12.57 -23.82 -34.22
CA VAL A 5 -13.45 -22.64 -34.17
C VAL A 5 -14.20 -22.58 -32.84
N HIS A 6 -14.68 -23.73 -32.34
CA HIS A 6 -15.34 -23.78 -31.02
C HIS A 6 -14.36 -23.43 -29.89
N VAL A 7 -13.12 -23.95 -29.94
CA VAL A 7 -12.08 -23.65 -28.96
C VAL A 7 -11.77 -22.15 -28.95
N LEU A 8 -11.62 -21.53 -30.11
CA LEU A 8 -11.36 -20.09 -30.22
C LEU A 8 -12.53 -19.24 -29.68
N ILE A 9 -13.77 -19.64 -29.95
CA ILE A 9 -14.96 -18.93 -29.45
C ILE A 9 -15.00 -19.02 -27.91
N VAL A 10 -14.82 -20.22 -27.34
CA VAL A 10 -14.82 -20.40 -25.88
C VAL A 10 -13.70 -19.61 -25.21
N ALA A 11 -12.51 -19.64 -25.78
CA ALA A 11 -11.38 -18.87 -25.27
C ALA A 11 -11.63 -17.35 -25.31
N SER A 12 -12.22 -16.86 -26.39
CA SER A 12 -12.56 -15.43 -26.54
C SER A 12 -13.65 -14.99 -25.54
N ILE A 13 -14.68 -15.80 -25.33
CA ILE A 13 -15.73 -15.51 -24.34
C ILE A 13 -15.16 -15.53 -22.93
N SER A 14 -14.31 -16.51 -22.61
CA SER A 14 -13.66 -16.58 -21.28
C SER A 14 -12.77 -15.39 -21.02
N LEU A 15 -11.99 -14.95 -22.00
CA LEU A 15 -11.14 -13.76 -21.88
C LEU A 15 -11.98 -12.48 -21.72
N ALA A 16 -13.04 -12.32 -22.51
CA ALA A 16 -13.92 -11.18 -22.41
C ALA A 16 -14.62 -11.11 -21.04
N SER A 17 -15.10 -12.26 -20.54
CA SER A 17 -15.70 -12.35 -19.21
C SER A 17 -14.69 -12.03 -18.10
N PHE A 18 -13.48 -12.53 -18.19
CA PHE A 18 -12.40 -12.20 -17.26
C PHE A 18 -12.09 -10.70 -17.27
N CYS A 19 -11.94 -10.10 -18.45
CA CYS A 19 -11.71 -8.66 -18.58
C CYS A 19 -12.88 -7.83 -18.01
N ALA A 20 -14.12 -8.24 -18.25
CA ALA A 20 -15.31 -7.57 -17.71
C ALA A 20 -15.35 -7.64 -16.18
N ILE A 21 -15.07 -8.80 -15.58
CA ILE A 21 -14.98 -8.98 -14.13
C ILE A 21 -13.89 -8.07 -13.55
N MET A 22 -12.71 -8.05 -14.15
CA MET A 22 -11.59 -7.21 -13.70
C MET A 22 -11.89 -5.72 -13.82
N LEU A 23 -12.59 -5.31 -14.88
CA LEU A 23 -13.04 -3.92 -15.06
C LEU A 23 -14.06 -3.53 -13.98
N THR A 24 -15.00 -4.41 -13.67
CA THR A 24 -16.00 -4.18 -12.62
C THR A 24 -15.33 -4.07 -11.24
N LEU A 25 -14.39 -4.97 -10.91
CA LEU A 25 -13.63 -4.89 -9.68
C LEU A 25 -12.81 -3.60 -9.57
N ARG A 26 -12.32 -3.08 -10.69
CA ARG A 26 -11.63 -1.79 -10.76
C ARG A 26 -12.54 -0.60 -10.45
N THR A 27 -13.77 -0.59 -10.97
CA THR A 27 -14.72 0.52 -10.81
C THR A 27 -15.40 0.51 -9.44
N VAL A 28 -15.52 -0.66 -8.83
CA VAL A 28 -16.13 -0.87 -7.50
C VAL A 28 -15.02 -0.99 -6.41
N SER A 29 -13.91 -0.25 -6.55
CA SER A 29 -12.96 -0.17 -5.42
C SER A 29 -13.69 0.44 -4.22
N PRO A 30 -13.97 -0.32 -3.16
CA PRO A 30 -14.66 0.21 -1.99
C PRO A 30 -13.84 1.37 -1.41
N HIS A 31 -14.53 2.29 -0.73
CA HIS A 31 -13.82 3.26 0.11
C HIS A 31 -12.95 2.49 1.10
N PRO A 32 -11.75 3.00 1.42
CA PRO A 32 -10.88 2.33 2.36
C PRO A 32 -11.64 2.16 3.68
N ALA A 33 -11.86 0.90 4.07
CA ALA A 33 -12.35 0.59 5.39
C ALA A 33 -11.17 0.65 6.36
N HIS A 34 -11.35 1.29 7.48
CA HIS A 34 -10.36 1.28 8.57
C HIS A 34 -9.04 2.00 8.23
N LEU A 35 -9.11 3.21 7.66
CA LEU A 35 -7.96 4.11 7.66
C LEU A 35 -7.68 4.56 9.09
N GLY A 36 -6.39 4.70 9.40
CA GLY A 36 -5.92 5.31 10.63
C GLY A 36 -6.12 6.84 10.64
N GLY A 37 -5.37 7.49 11.48
CA GLY A 37 -5.37 8.94 11.65
C GLY A 37 -4.47 9.33 12.80
N LEU A 38 -4.69 10.52 13.38
CA LEU A 38 -3.92 11.02 14.51
C LEU A 38 -4.05 10.15 15.78
N GLY A 39 -5.11 9.35 15.89
CA GLY A 39 -5.32 8.41 17.00
C GLY A 39 -4.59 7.07 16.88
N GLY A 40 -3.86 6.85 15.78
CA GLY A 40 -3.12 5.61 15.52
C GLY A 40 -3.49 4.93 14.20
N LEU A 41 -2.67 3.97 13.80
CA LEU A 41 -2.96 3.09 12.68
C LEU A 41 -3.78 1.88 13.14
N HIS A 42 -4.60 1.34 12.26
CA HIS A 42 -5.40 0.16 12.57
C HIS A 42 -4.66 -1.15 12.29
N ALA A 43 -5.01 -2.18 13.04
CA ALA A 43 -4.65 -3.56 12.72
C ALA A 43 -5.25 -3.98 11.37
N CYS A 44 -4.69 -5.02 10.78
CA CYS A 44 -5.16 -5.56 9.51
C CYS A 44 -6.49 -6.32 9.68
N SER A 45 -7.27 -6.42 8.61
CA SER A 45 -8.38 -7.36 8.53
C SER A 45 -7.87 -8.81 8.66
N ASN A 46 -8.78 -9.79 8.65
CA ASN A 46 -8.37 -11.21 8.64
C ASN A 46 -7.93 -11.72 7.24
N MET A 47 -7.94 -10.86 6.23
CA MET A 47 -7.51 -11.22 4.89
C MET A 47 -6.00 -11.06 4.76
N PRO A 48 -5.27 -12.03 4.16
CA PRO A 48 -3.83 -11.96 3.98
C PRO A 48 -3.44 -11.01 2.83
N ASN A 49 -3.87 -9.76 2.91
CA ASN A 49 -3.68 -8.72 1.91
C ASN A 49 -3.25 -7.38 2.52
N ALA A 50 -2.71 -7.41 3.73
CA ALA A 50 -2.27 -6.21 4.44
C ALA A 50 -1.12 -6.50 5.40
N VAL A 51 -0.38 -5.46 5.77
CA VAL A 51 0.58 -5.43 6.87
C VAL A 51 0.43 -4.12 7.65
N SER A 52 0.68 -4.18 8.97
CA SER A 52 0.63 -3.00 9.85
C SER A 52 1.60 -3.16 11.02
N SER A 53 2.27 -2.09 11.41
CA SER A 53 3.08 -2.08 12.63
C SER A 53 2.23 -2.12 13.90
N ALA A 54 0.97 -1.70 13.80
CA ALA A 54 0.01 -1.78 14.89
C ALA A 54 -0.66 -3.16 15.04
N ASP A 55 -0.41 -4.12 14.13
CA ASP A 55 -1.01 -5.45 14.24
C ASP A 55 -0.20 -6.36 15.14
N PRO A 56 -0.78 -6.96 16.20
CA PRO A 56 -0.05 -7.84 17.11
C PRO A 56 0.20 -9.24 16.54
N ARG A 57 -0.47 -9.62 15.45
CA ARG A 57 -0.36 -10.96 14.85
C ARG A 57 0.89 -11.06 13.97
N PRO A 58 1.82 -12.03 14.18
CA PRO A 58 3.08 -12.09 13.46
C PRO A 58 2.97 -12.10 11.93
N SER A 59 1.91 -12.72 11.38
CA SER A 59 1.68 -12.79 9.93
C SER A 59 1.34 -11.43 9.30
N PHE A 60 0.76 -10.52 10.06
CA PHE A 60 0.37 -9.16 9.64
C PHE A 60 1.32 -8.09 10.14
N HIS A 61 2.06 -8.39 11.21
CA HIS A 61 2.99 -7.42 11.79
C HIS A 61 4.16 -7.13 10.85
N ILE A 62 4.55 -5.86 10.83
CA ILE A 62 5.77 -5.37 10.19
C ILE A 62 6.38 -4.31 11.10
N ALA A 63 7.71 -4.32 11.28
CA ALA A 63 8.35 -3.33 12.14
C ALA A 63 8.12 -1.89 11.63
N PRO A 64 7.96 -0.89 12.51
CA PRO A 64 7.93 0.52 12.12
C PRO A 64 9.26 0.96 11.46
N PHE A 65 9.30 2.11 10.80
CA PHE A 65 10.56 2.71 10.36
C PHE A 65 11.21 3.47 11.51
N GLU A 66 12.53 3.50 11.55
CA GLU A 66 13.27 4.41 12.43
C GLU A 66 13.15 5.85 11.92
N CYS A 67 12.97 6.81 12.84
CA CYS A 67 12.80 8.22 12.52
C CYS A 67 13.72 9.11 13.40
N PRO A 68 15.01 9.22 13.09
CA PRO A 68 15.96 10.03 13.87
C PRO A 68 15.91 11.53 13.54
N ILE A 69 14.86 12.01 12.88
CA ILE A 69 14.68 13.39 12.43
C ILE A 69 13.36 13.97 12.91
N SER A 70 13.19 15.28 12.81
CA SER A 70 11.95 15.94 13.23
C SER A 70 10.74 15.49 12.41
N GLU A 71 9.54 15.58 13.00
CA GLU A 71 8.26 15.25 12.37
C GLU A 71 8.09 15.95 11.01
N GLU A 72 8.34 17.26 10.95
CA GLU A 72 8.22 18.05 9.73
C GLU A 72 9.18 17.54 8.64
N SER A 73 10.44 17.28 9.00
CA SER A 73 11.43 16.75 8.07
C SER A 73 11.04 15.35 7.58
N ALA A 74 10.56 14.49 8.47
CA ALA A 74 10.11 13.14 8.16
C ALA A 74 8.90 13.16 7.22
N SER A 75 7.90 14.00 7.51
CA SER A 75 6.70 14.16 6.69
C SER A 75 7.05 14.61 5.26
N ASN A 76 7.91 15.63 5.13
CA ASN A 76 8.34 16.10 3.82
C ASN A 76 9.16 15.05 3.06
N LEU A 77 10.05 14.33 3.74
CA LEU A 77 10.86 13.27 3.13
C LEU A 77 10.02 12.07 2.68
N LEU A 78 8.98 11.67 3.46
CA LEU A 78 8.03 10.65 3.07
C LEU A 78 7.25 11.03 1.82
N VAL A 79 6.83 12.30 1.71
CA VAL A 79 6.15 12.79 0.48
C VAL A 79 7.08 12.67 -0.73
N ILE A 80 8.35 13.05 -0.61
CA ILE A 80 9.35 12.91 -1.69
C ILE A 80 9.56 11.44 -2.03
N LEU A 81 9.75 10.58 -1.03
CA LEU A 81 9.92 9.13 -1.21
C LEU A 81 8.76 8.51 -1.98
N MET A 82 7.53 8.85 -1.56
CA MET A 82 6.31 8.30 -2.15
C MET A 82 6.01 8.89 -3.53
N ALA A 83 6.34 10.17 -3.79
CA ALA A 83 6.23 10.76 -5.12
C ALA A 83 7.15 10.09 -6.15
N GLY A 84 8.28 9.53 -5.71
CA GLY A 84 9.16 8.71 -6.54
C GLY A 84 8.61 7.32 -6.87
N GLN A 85 7.52 6.87 -6.21
CA GLN A 85 6.95 5.55 -6.48
C GLN A 85 5.96 5.61 -7.66
N PRO A 86 5.99 4.62 -8.57
CA PRO A 86 5.08 4.63 -9.72
C PRO A 86 3.62 4.48 -9.28
N ARG A 87 2.73 5.23 -9.94
CA ARG A 87 1.27 5.17 -9.75
C ARG A 87 0.82 5.39 -8.30
N THR A 88 1.54 6.23 -7.58
CA THR A 88 1.25 6.61 -6.20
C THR A 88 0.74 8.04 -6.15
N MET A 89 -0.24 8.28 -5.29
CA MET A 89 -0.85 9.59 -5.09
C MET A 89 -1.01 9.86 -3.59
N LEU A 90 -0.61 11.06 -3.14
CA LEU A 90 -0.95 11.55 -1.81
C LEU A 90 -2.45 11.88 -1.78
N VAL A 91 -3.17 11.26 -0.85
CA VAL A 91 -4.63 11.45 -0.68
C VAL A 91 -4.92 12.38 0.49
N HIS A 92 -4.21 12.18 1.58
CA HIS A 92 -4.43 12.96 2.80
C HIS A 92 -3.12 13.19 3.56
N ARG A 93 -2.99 14.39 4.13
CA ARG A 93 -1.90 14.77 5.03
C ARG A 93 -2.48 15.63 6.15
N ASP A 94 -2.30 15.19 7.39
CA ASP A 94 -2.74 15.88 8.58
C ASP A 94 -1.68 15.74 9.69
N GLY A 95 -0.86 16.78 9.87
CA GLY A 95 0.27 16.76 10.78
C GLY A 95 1.20 15.55 10.54
N PRO A 96 1.36 14.67 11.55
CA PRO A 96 2.19 13.48 11.45
C PRO A 96 1.59 12.33 10.61
N TYR A 97 0.32 12.40 10.25
CA TYR A 97 -0.36 11.36 9.49
C TYR A 97 -0.34 11.63 7.99
N LEU A 98 0.05 10.61 7.20
CA LEU A 98 0.01 10.64 5.73
C LEU A 98 -0.66 9.39 5.20
N HIS A 99 -1.53 9.59 4.21
CA HIS A 99 -2.19 8.53 3.48
C HIS A 99 -1.95 8.66 1.98
N PHE A 100 -1.51 7.58 1.36
CA PHE A 100 -1.26 7.46 -0.08
C PHE A 100 -2.07 6.33 -0.68
N GLU A 101 -2.50 6.49 -1.93
CA GLU A 101 -3.01 5.40 -2.77
C GLU A 101 -1.92 4.92 -3.72
N CYS A 102 -1.68 3.62 -3.75
CA CYS A 102 -0.81 2.95 -4.71
C CYS A 102 -1.67 2.09 -5.63
N ARG A 103 -1.47 2.20 -6.96
CA ARG A 103 -2.29 1.47 -7.94
C ARG A 103 -1.48 0.40 -8.66
N SER A 104 -2.01 -0.82 -8.73
CA SER A 104 -1.39 -1.90 -9.49
C SER A 104 -1.32 -1.56 -10.98
N LEU A 105 -0.34 -2.16 -11.69
CA LEU A 105 -0.05 -1.81 -13.09
C LEU A 105 -1.21 -2.19 -14.04
N ILE A 106 -1.67 -3.42 -13.95
CA ILE A 106 -2.63 -3.99 -14.93
C ILE A 106 -4.07 -3.73 -14.49
N PHE A 107 -4.44 -4.23 -13.33
CA PHE A 107 -5.84 -4.19 -12.88
C PHE A 107 -6.22 -2.91 -12.16
N ARG A 108 -5.25 -2.03 -11.88
CA ARG A 108 -5.48 -0.75 -11.21
C ARG A 108 -6.10 -0.87 -9.82
N PHE A 109 -5.95 -2.03 -9.17
CA PHE A 109 -6.34 -2.20 -7.78
C PHE A 109 -5.64 -1.19 -6.91
N ILE A 110 -6.36 -0.70 -5.90
CA ILE A 110 -5.86 0.33 -4.98
C ILE A 110 -5.42 -0.33 -3.69
N ASP A 111 -4.19 -0.02 -3.30
CA ASP A 111 -3.66 -0.30 -1.98
C ASP A 111 -3.50 1.02 -1.23
N ASP A 112 -3.99 1.07 -0.01
CA ASP A 112 -3.78 2.19 0.91
C ASP A 112 -2.44 2.02 1.61
N VAL A 113 -1.62 3.06 1.60
CA VAL A 113 -0.34 3.13 2.32
C VAL A 113 -0.41 4.28 3.30
N GLU A 114 -0.23 3.97 4.57
CA GLU A 114 -0.36 4.93 5.67
C GLU A 114 0.93 5.02 6.47
N PHE A 115 1.27 6.24 6.87
CA PHE A 115 2.37 6.53 7.78
C PHE A 115 1.85 7.41 8.91
N LEU A 116 2.26 7.11 10.14
CA LEU A 116 2.06 7.96 11.29
C LEU A 116 3.40 8.19 11.98
N ILE A 117 3.88 9.41 11.97
CA ILE A 117 5.18 9.79 12.51
C ILE A 117 5.03 9.95 14.02
N ASP A 118 5.76 9.15 14.78
CA ASP A 118 5.89 9.22 16.22
C ASP A 118 7.30 9.73 16.56
N ALA A 119 7.52 11.01 16.33
CA ALA A 119 8.80 11.65 16.53
C ALA A 119 9.32 11.56 17.97
N PRO A 120 8.47 11.66 19.04
CA PRO A 120 8.92 11.46 20.42
C PRO A 120 9.55 10.09 20.68
N HIS A 121 9.10 9.04 20.03
CA HIS A 121 9.65 7.69 20.15
C HIS A 121 10.67 7.35 19.04
N GLY A 122 10.93 8.28 18.11
CA GLY A 122 11.89 8.07 17.01
C GLY A 122 11.41 7.03 15.99
N LEU A 123 10.10 6.90 15.75
CA LEU A 123 9.50 5.88 14.91
C LEU A 123 8.54 6.49 13.88
N ILE A 124 8.28 5.75 12.80
CA ILE A 124 7.15 5.94 11.91
C ILE A 124 6.38 4.64 11.86
N GLU A 125 5.17 4.66 12.42
CA GLU A 125 4.22 3.58 12.27
C GLU A 125 3.78 3.48 10.81
N ILE A 126 3.60 2.25 10.33
CA ILE A 126 3.35 1.99 8.91
C ILE A 126 2.22 0.98 8.73
N ARG A 127 1.41 1.18 7.68
CA ARG A 127 0.41 0.23 7.26
C ARG A 127 0.31 0.22 5.73
N SER A 128 0.11 -0.96 5.14
CA SER A 128 -0.22 -1.09 3.72
C SER A 128 -1.26 -2.18 3.54
N ALA A 129 -2.38 -1.86 2.88
CA ALA A 129 -3.53 -2.75 2.77
C ALA A 129 -4.24 -2.62 1.42
N SER A 130 -4.58 -3.75 0.80
CA SER A 130 -5.36 -3.77 -0.44
C SER A 130 -6.85 -3.57 -0.14
N ARG A 131 -7.52 -2.70 -0.91
CA ARG A 131 -8.97 -2.49 -0.81
C ARG A 131 -9.77 -3.67 -1.36
N ALA A 132 -9.21 -4.42 -2.29
CA ALA A 132 -9.87 -5.52 -2.98
C ALA A 132 -8.96 -6.76 -3.04
N GLY A 133 -9.60 -7.93 -3.11
CA GLY A 133 -8.90 -9.21 -3.20
C GLY A 133 -8.70 -9.89 -1.85
N HIS A 134 -8.74 -11.22 -1.87
CA HIS A 134 -8.54 -12.03 -0.67
C HIS A 134 -7.07 -12.06 -0.23
N SER A 135 -6.14 -12.08 -1.19
CA SER A 135 -4.70 -12.12 -0.94
C SER A 135 -3.97 -11.20 -1.92
N ASP A 136 -2.90 -10.55 -1.45
CA ASP A 136 -2.00 -9.71 -2.26
C ASP A 136 -0.69 -10.44 -2.65
N ILE A 137 -0.55 -11.71 -2.29
CA ILE A 137 0.66 -12.53 -2.53
C ILE A 137 1.92 -11.85 -1.94
N GLY A 138 1.77 -11.12 -0.82
CA GLY A 138 2.87 -10.45 -0.13
C GLY A 138 3.32 -9.12 -0.74
N VAL A 139 2.57 -8.56 -1.68
CA VAL A 139 2.91 -7.29 -2.37
C VAL A 139 3.00 -6.14 -1.38
N ASN A 140 2.06 -6.03 -0.41
CA ASN A 140 2.07 -4.98 0.59
C ASN A 140 3.32 -5.06 1.49
N ARG A 141 3.69 -6.24 1.96
CA ARG A 141 4.93 -6.43 2.76
C ARG A 141 6.18 -6.08 1.94
N ALA A 142 6.29 -6.61 0.73
CA ALA A 142 7.43 -6.34 -0.15
C ALA A 142 7.56 -4.83 -0.48
N ARG A 143 6.42 -4.13 -0.64
CA ARG A 143 6.39 -2.66 -0.82
C ARG A 143 6.98 -1.96 0.38
N MET A 144 6.51 -2.28 1.59
CA MET A 144 6.95 -1.60 2.79
C MET A 144 8.43 -1.86 3.10
N GLU A 145 8.93 -3.08 2.89
CA GLU A 145 10.35 -3.37 3.07
C GLU A 145 11.25 -2.63 2.04
N ARG A 146 10.81 -2.51 0.79
CA ARG A 146 11.50 -1.69 -0.21
C ARG A 146 11.50 -0.21 0.17
N LEU A 147 10.37 0.32 0.65
CA LEU A 147 10.28 1.70 1.11
C LEU A 147 11.16 1.94 2.34
N ARG A 148 11.27 0.97 3.25
CA ARG A 148 12.20 1.02 4.40
C ARG A 148 13.65 1.17 3.94
N GLN A 149 14.08 0.38 2.96
CA GLN A 149 15.43 0.48 2.42
C GLN A 149 15.69 1.87 1.83
N GLN A 150 14.76 2.36 0.98
CA GLN A 150 14.86 3.68 0.37
C GLN A 150 14.85 4.80 1.42
N TRP A 151 14.02 4.69 2.47
CA TRP A 151 13.98 5.60 3.60
C TRP A 151 15.34 5.67 4.32
N ASN A 152 15.90 4.52 4.66
CA ASN A 152 17.20 4.44 5.31
C ASN A 152 18.33 5.03 4.45
N ASP A 153 18.27 4.85 3.14
CA ASP A 153 19.25 5.44 2.21
C ASP A 153 19.12 6.96 2.14
N LEU A 154 17.90 7.50 2.15
CA LEU A 154 17.66 8.95 2.22
C LEU A 154 18.18 9.57 3.53
N LEU A 155 18.02 8.88 4.67
CA LEU A 155 18.56 9.34 5.95
C LEU A 155 20.08 9.41 5.94
N LYS A 156 20.76 8.43 5.32
CA LYS A 156 22.25 8.45 5.20
C LYS A 156 22.74 9.64 4.36
N ILE A 157 22.02 10.00 3.30
CA ILE A 157 22.38 11.12 2.41
C ILE A 157 22.21 12.46 3.13
N LYS A 158 21.19 12.61 3.98
CA LYS A 158 20.92 13.85 4.72
C LYS A 158 21.88 14.09 5.90
N GLY A 159 22.56 13.04 6.37
CA GLY A 159 23.37 13.10 7.59
C GLY A 159 22.53 13.19 8.86
N PRO A 160 23.12 12.94 10.04
CA PRO A 160 22.43 13.22 11.29
C PRO A 160 22.21 14.75 11.41
N ALA A 161 20.99 15.12 11.83
CA ALA A 161 20.64 16.51 12.14
C ALA A 161 21.34 16.98 13.40
#